data_61c612485df01e137e340879d1c901a2
#
_entry.id   61c612485df01e137e340879d1c901a2
#
_cell.length_a   1.000
_cell.length_b   1.000
_cell.length_c   1.000
_cell.angle_alpha   90.00
_cell.angle_beta   90.00
_cell.angle_gamma   90.00
#
_symmetry.space_group_name_H-M   'P 1'
#
loop_
_entity.id
_entity.type
_entity.pdbx_description
1 polymer ?
#
loop_
_entity_poly.entity_id
_entity_poly.type
_entity_poly.pdbx_seq_one_letter_code
_entity_poly.pdbx_strand_id
1 'polypeptide(L)'
;MSKLAEGGFNRMFEITMKDGLQIIARLPYPSTLPNRYAVASEVATMGLVRAYGLPVPRIYDYAITADNPVASEYIIMEKVHGREIGHSWYDLTVQEKKNVTLDVAKLEALLFAIPLPASGSVYYKKDLLPTDRNIEIPGRDGLCLGPDVAMKWWHDRRDLLSVDRGPCKCISLSSILSVNCQNSRQPQ
;
A
#
# COMPACT_ATOMS: atom_id res chain seq x y z
N MET A 1 23.66 2.56 -10.32
CA MET A 1 22.23 2.89 -10.21
C MET A 1 21.71 3.26 -11.59
N SER A 2 20.64 2.65 -12.03
CA SER A 2 19.98 2.94 -13.31
C SER A 2 18.48 3.19 -13.06
N LYS A 3 17.89 4.09 -13.86
CA LYS A 3 16.44 4.29 -13.83
C LYS A 3 15.76 3.09 -14.50
N LEU A 4 14.88 2.40 -13.79
CA LEU A 4 14.19 1.22 -14.28
C LEU A 4 12.86 1.57 -14.95
N ALA A 5 12.05 2.40 -14.29
CA ALA A 5 10.73 2.79 -14.75
C ALA A 5 10.33 4.15 -14.19
N GLU A 6 9.35 4.77 -14.83
CA GLU A 6 8.70 6.00 -14.37
C GLU A 6 7.21 5.93 -14.69
N GLY A 7 6.39 6.12 -13.66
CA GLY A 7 4.94 6.18 -13.76
C GLY A 7 4.40 7.56 -13.39
N GLY A 8 3.07 7.71 -13.33
CA GLY A 8 2.42 8.97 -12.97
C GLY A 8 2.68 9.43 -11.53
N PHE A 9 3.07 8.53 -10.63
CA PHE A 9 3.20 8.82 -9.19
C PHE A 9 4.59 8.54 -8.63
N ASN A 10 5.41 7.72 -9.31
CA ASN A 10 6.67 7.23 -8.77
C ASN A 10 7.75 7.09 -9.83
N ARG A 11 9.00 7.24 -9.39
CA ARG A 11 10.22 6.86 -10.13
C ARG A 11 10.81 5.61 -9.48
N MET A 12 11.22 4.66 -10.29
CA MET A 12 11.86 3.43 -9.82
C MET A 12 13.29 3.36 -10.33
N PHE A 13 14.20 3.06 -9.43
CA PHE A 13 15.61 2.91 -9.72
C PHE A 13 16.09 1.52 -9.30
N GLU A 14 16.92 0.92 -10.15
CA GLU A 14 17.68 -0.28 -9.81
C GLU A 14 19.02 0.14 -9.26
N ILE A 15 19.39 -0.42 -8.12
CA ILE A 15 20.66 -0.20 -7.45
C ILE A 15 21.37 -1.55 -7.35
N THR A 16 22.57 -1.64 -7.90
CA THR A 16 23.45 -2.80 -7.72
C THR A 16 24.45 -2.45 -6.63
N MET A 17 24.45 -3.23 -5.57
CA MET A 17 25.39 -3.11 -4.45
C MET A 17 26.76 -3.66 -4.83
N LYS A 18 27.79 -3.39 -4.01
CA LYS A 18 29.17 -3.83 -4.29
C LYS A 18 29.34 -5.35 -4.30
N ASP A 19 28.51 -6.05 -3.56
CA ASP A 19 28.44 -7.52 -3.48
C ASP A 19 27.63 -8.17 -4.60
N GLY A 20 27.08 -7.36 -5.53
CA GLY A 20 26.26 -7.82 -6.63
C GLY A 20 24.76 -7.90 -6.31
N LEU A 21 24.33 -7.67 -5.07
CA LEU A 21 22.91 -7.62 -4.71
C LEU A 21 22.22 -6.50 -5.48
N GLN A 22 21.09 -6.83 -6.11
CA GLN A 22 20.23 -5.85 -6.79
C GLN A 22 19.00 -5.57 -5.95
N ILE A 23 18.73 -4.28 -5.75
CA ILE A 23 17.58 -3.77 -5.02
C ILE A 23 16.84 -2.72 -5.83
N ILE A 24 15.59 -2.47 -5.49
CA ILE A 24 14.75 -1.42 -6.09
C ILE A 24 14.58 -0.29 -5.09
N ALA A 25 14.87 0.93 -5.54
CA ALA A 25 14.49 2.16 -4.84
C ALA A 25 13.30 2.79 -5.56
N ARG A 26 12.19 2.94 -4.85
CA ARG A 26 10.98 3.61 -5.31
C ARG A 26 10.86 4.96 -4.62
N LEU A 27 10.78 6.02 -5.39
CA LEU A 27 10.64 7.39 -4.92
C LEU A 27 9.34 7.99 -5.47
N PRO A 28 8.37 8.37 -4.63
CA PRO A 28 7.21 9.10 -5.08
C PRO A 28 7.60 10.49 -5.61
N TYR A 29 6.78 11.06 -6.49
CA TYR A 29 6.91 12.46 -6.81
C TYR A 29 6.46 13.33 -5.62
N PRO A 30 7.03 14.53 -5.44
CA PRO A 30 6.58 15.44 -4.38
C PRO A 30 5.10 15.84 -4.47
N SER A 31 4.50 15.70 -5.66
CA SER A 31 3.08 15.95 -5.92
C SER A 31 2.17 14.74 -5.59
N THR A 32 2.74 13.60 -5.22
CA THR A 32 1.96 12.39 -4.89
C THR A 32 1.33 12.53 -3.51
N LEU A 33 0.01 12.65 -3.46
CA LEU A 33 -0.74 12.74 -2.23
C LEU A 33 -1.36 11.40 -1.83
N PRO A 34 -1.58 11.18 -0.54
CA PRO A 34 -1.16 12.00 0.60
C PRO A 34 0.31 11.77 0.97
N ASN A 35 1.05 12.87 1.12
CA ASN A 35 2.41 12.80 1.62
C ASN A 35 2.45 12.03 2.96
N ARG A 36 3.53 11.32 3.24
CA ARG A 36 3.71 10.47 4.41
C ARG A 36 2.81 9.23 4.41
N TYR A 37 1.49 9.41 4.33
CA TYR A 37 0.52 8.32 4.46
C TYR A 37 0.57 7.33 3.31
N ALA A 38 0.83 7.78 2.09
CA ALA A 38 0.90 6.89 0.92
C ALA A 38 2.02 5.86 1.07
N VAL A 39 3.23 6.31 1.37
CA VAL A 39 4.40 5.43 1.59
C VAL A 39 4.20 4.57 2.84
N ALA A 40 3.76 5.16 3.96
CA ALA A 40 3.53 4.43 5.21
C ALA A 40 2.52 3.29 5.03
N SER A 41 1.40 3.57 4.35
CA SER A 41 0.36 2.58 4.08
C SER A 41 0.82 1.48 3.12
N GLU A 42 1.56 1.83 2.08
CA GLU A 42 2.07 0.85 1.13
C GLU A 42 3.02 -0.14 1.82
N VAL A 43 3.99 0.36 2.57
CA VAL A 43 4.96 -0.45 3.31
C VAL A 43 4.27 -1.37 4.32
N ALA A 44 3.32 -0.84 5.09
CA ALA A 44 2.58 -1.63 6.07
C ALA A 44 1.68 -2.68 5.40
N THR A 45 1.04 -2.34 4.27
CA THR A 45 0.24 -3.28 3.49
C THR A 45 1.10 -4.41 2.93
N MET A 46 2.27 -4.10 2.35
CA MET A 46 3.20 -5.13 1.88
C MET A 46 3.65 -6.05 3.02
N GLY A 47 3.94 -5.49 4.19
CA GLY A 47 4.29 -6.25 5.38
C GLY A 47 3.15 -7.19 5.82
N LEU A 48 1.92 -6.68 5.86
CA LEU A 48 0.73 -7.45 6.23
C LEU A 48 0.49 -8.61 5.26
N VAL A 49 0.38 -8.34 3.97
CA VAL A 49 0.06 -9.38 2.98
C VAL A 49 1.15 -10.43 2.87
N ARG A 50 2.43 -10.03 3.01
CA ARG A 50 3.56 -10.98 3.10
C ARG A 50 3.43 -11.91 4.32
N ALA A 51 3.00 -11.40 5.46
CA ALA A 51 2.77 -12.20 6.67
C ALA A 51 1.62 -13.22 6.52
N TYR A 52 0.76 -13.02 5.52
CA TYR A 52 -0.28 -13.98 5.11
C TYR A 52 0.15 -14.88 3.94
N GLY A 53 1.43 -14.85 3.55
CA GLY A 53 1.98 -15.75 2.54
C GLY A 53 1.86 -15.27 1.10
N LEU A 54 1.42 -14.03 0.86
CA LEU A 54 1.43 -13.49 -0.49
C LEU A 54 2.87 -13.17 -0.95
N PRO A 55 3.24 -13.50 -2.19
CA PRO A 55 4.59 -13.32 -2.72
C PRO A 55 4.83 -11.87 -3.15
N VAL A 56 4.98 -10.97 -2.18
CA VAL A 56 5.33 -9.56 -2.42
C VAL A 56 6.81 -9.30 -2.10
N PRO A 57 7.46 -8.32 -2.73
CA PRO A 57 8.85 -7.96 -2.47
C PRO A 57 9.08 -7.68 -0.97
N ARG A 58 10.24 -8.09 -0.47
CA ARG A 58 10.66 -7.74 0.89
C ARG A 58 11.05 -6.26 0.92
N ILE A 59 10.56 -5.54 1.93
CA ILE A 59 11.00 -4.18 2.24
C ILE A 59 12.27 -4.26 3.08
N TYR A 60 13.31 -3.54 2.67
CA TYR A 60 14.57 -3.44 3.40
C TYR A 60 14.62 -2.18 4.25
N ASP A 61 14.14 -1.05 3.69
CA ASP A 61 14.13 0.24 4.36
C ASP A 61 13.10 1.16 3.71
N TYR A 62 12.67 2.20 4.44
CA TYR A 62 11.77 3.22 3.93
C TYR A 62 11.83 4.50 4.73
N ALA A 63 11.49 5.61 4.11
CA ALA A 63 11.27 6.89 4.77
C ALA A 63 9.94 7.49 4.34
N ILE A 64 9.13 7.86 5.33
CA ILE A 64 7.79 8.44 5.14
C ILE A 64 7.80 9.97 5.12
N THR A 65 8.96 10.59 5.24
CA THR A 65 9.16 12.04 5.18
C THR A 65 10.41 12.34 4.38
N ALA A 66 10.52 13.56 3.87
CA ALA A 66 11.72 14.05 3.18
C ALA A 66 12.84 14.49 4.14
N ASP A 67 12.63 14.40 5.46
CA ASP A 67 13.65 14.71 6.47
C ASP A 67 14.62 13.53 6.61
N ASN A 68 15.41 13.32 5.60
CA ASN A 68 16.43 12.28 5.50
C ASN A 68 17.50 12.69 4.47
N PRO A 69 18.66 12.00 4.40
CA PRO A 69 19.76 12.36 3.50
C PRO A 69 19.40 12.34 2.00
N VAL A 70 18.33 11.66 1.60
CA VAL A 70 17.84 11.61 0.21
C VAL A 70 16.93 12.80 -0.11
N ALA A 71 16.47 13.53 0.91
CA ALA A 71 15.50 14.63 0.83
C ALA A 71 14.20 14.24 0.08
N SER A 72 13.76 13.00 0.26
CA SER A 72 12.54 12.45 -0.36
C SER A 72 11.99 11.31 0.46
N GLU A 73 10.68 11.07 0.38
CA GLU A 73 10.11 9.79 0.76
C GLU A 73 10.64 8.69 -0.16
N TYR A 74 10.83 7.47 0.36
CA TYR A 74 11.28 6.34 -0.45
C TYR A 74 10.89 4.99 0.15
N ILE A 75 10.94 3.97 -0.68
CA ILE A 75 10.89 2.56 -0.29
C ILE A 75 12.06 1.84 -0.97
N ILE A 76 12.89 1.17 -0.17
CA ILE A 76 13.93 0.25 -0.66
C ILE A 76 13.43 -1.17 -0.50
N MET A 77 13.36 -1.90 -1.61
CA MET A 77 12.78 -3.23 -1.62
C MET A 77 13.57 -4.21 -2.47
N GLU A 78 13.24 -5.47 -2.29
CA GLU A 78 13.76 -6.58 -3.05
C GLU A 78 13.47 -6.40 -4.55
N LYS A 79 14.49 -6.66 -5.39
CA LYS A 79 14.28 -6.83 -6.82
C LYS A 79 13.78 -8.24 -7.08
N VAL A 80 12.54 -8.39 -7.45
CA VAL A 80 11.98 -9.67 -7.88
C VAL A 80 12.45 -9.96 -9.29
N HIS A 81 13.08 -11.15 -9.47
CA HIS A 81 13.49 -11.62 -10.79
C HIS A 81 12.34 -12.35 -11.47
N GLY A 82 12.10 -12.04 -12.73
CA GLY A 82 11.02 -12.65 -13.51
C GLY A 82 10.85 -12.01 -14.87
N ARG A 83 9.93 -12.53 -15.64
CA ARG A 83 9.48 -11.96 -16.91
C ARG A 83 8.02 -11.56 -16.78
N GLU A 84 7.68 -10.43 -17.38
CA GLU A 84 6.30 -10.00 -17.45
C GLU A 84 5.50 -11.01 -18.27
N ILE A 85 4.50 -11.61 -17.65
CA ILE A 85 3.67 -12.63 -18.30
C ILE A 85 2.92 -12.09 -19.52
N GLY A 86 2.64 -10.77 -19.53
CA GLY A 86 1.99 -10.11 -20.66
C GLY A 86 2.69 -10.33 -21.99
N HIS A 87 4.03 -10.34 -22.01
CA HIS A 87 4.81 -10.56 -23.22
C HIS A 87 4.67 -12.00 -23.78
N SER A 88 4.43 -12.97 -22.90
CA SER A 88 4.32 -14.39 -23.28
C SER A 88 2.87 -14.89 -23.30
N TRP A 89 1.91 -14.07 -22.91
CA TRP A 89 0.51 -14.50 -22.71
C TRP A 89 -0.11 -15.15 -23.93
N TYR A 90 0.14 -14.60 -25.11
CA TYR A 90 -0.46 -15.08 -26.35
C TYR A 90 0.17 -16.38 -26.84
N ASP A 91 1.42 -16.65 -26.45
CA ASP A 91 2.18 -17.85 -26.81
C ASP A 91 1.89 -19.03 -25.88
N LEU A 92 1.23 -18.77 -24.73
CA LEU A 92 0.87 -19.80 -23.77
C LEU A 92 -0.24 -20.71 -24.33
N THR A 93 -0.11 -22.00 -24.07
CA THR A 93 -1.17 -22.97 -24.31
C THR A 93 -2.41 -22.70 -23.44
N VAL A 94 -3.55 -23.26 -23.84
CA VAL A 94 -4.79 -23.15 -23.03
C VAL A 94 -4.59 -23.70 -21.61
N GLN A 95 -3.81 -24.77 -21.45
CA GLN A 95 -3.56 -25.37 -20.13
C GLN A 95 -2.68 -24.46 -19.27
N GLU A 96 -1.65 -23.83 -19.82
CA GLU A 96 -0.80 -22.88 -19.10
C GLU A 96 -1.60 -21.65 -18.68
N LYS A 97 -2.41 -21.06 -19.56
CA LYS A 97 -3.33 -19.97 -19.22
C LYS A 97 -4.25 -20.32 -18.06
N LYS A 98 -4.84 -21.53 -18.09
CA LYS A 98 -5.68 -22.05 -17.01
C LYS A 98 -4.90 -22.15 -15.70
N ASN A 99 -3.67 -22.66 -15.71
CA ASN A 99 -2.84 -22.78 -14.52
C ASN A 99 -2.52 -21.40 -13.92
N VAL A 100 -2.12 -20.42 -14.75
CA VAL A 100 -1.88 -19.04 -14.32
C VAL A 100 -3.15 -18.44 -13.68
N THR A 101 -4.30 -18.60 -14.32
CA THR A 101 -5.57 -18.08 -13.78
C THR A 101 -5.90 -18.69 -12.42
N LEU A 102 -5.69 -20.01 -12.27
CA LEU A 102 -5.91 -20.71 -11.00
C LEU A 102 -4.95 -20.22 -9.92
N ASP A 103 -3.70 -19.94 -10.25
CA ASP A 103 -2.71 -19.44 -9.28
C ASP A 103 -3.03 -17.99 -8.85
N VAL A 104 -3.47 -17.15 -9.78
CA VAL A 104 -3.98 -15.80 -9.43
C VAL A 104 -5.19 -15.91 -8.50
N ALA A 105 -6.17 -16.78 -8.83
CA ALA A 105 -7.35 -16.97 -7.98
C ALA A 105 -7.00 -17.45 -6.56
N LYS A 106 -5.97 -18.30 -6.39
CA LYS A 106 -5.48 -18.72 -5.07
C LYS A 106 -4.89 -17.54 -4.29
N LEU A 107 -4.11 -16.68 -4.96
CA LEU A 107 -3.55 -15.47 -4.33
C LEU A 107 -4.65 -14.48 -3.93
N GLU A 108 -5.66 -14.29 -4.77
CA GLU A 108 -6.82 -13.47 -4.43
C GLU A 108 -7.58 -14.05 -3.23
N ALA A 109 -7.79 -15.36 -3.17
CA ALA A 109 -8.44 -16.01 -2.04
C ALA A 109 -7.67 -15.78 -0.72
N LEU A 110 -6.33 -15.84 -0.75
CA LEU A 110 -5.49 -15.49 0.41
C LEU A 110 -5.67 -14.03 0.81
N LEU A 111 -5.70 -13.11 -0.16
CA LEU A 111 -5.88 -11.68 0.10
C LEU A 111 -7.24 -11.39 0.74
N PHE A 112 -8.33 -11.95 0.21
CA PHE A 112 -9.67 -11.78 0.75
C PHE A 112 -9.89 -12.48 2.10
N ALA A 113 -9.07 -13.45 2.43
CA ALA A 113 -9.12 -14.14 3.74
C ALA A 113 -8.48 -13.32 4.88
N ILE A 114 -7.82 -12.19 4.59
CA ILE A 114 -7.20 -11.36 5.62
C ILE A 114 -8.30 -10.67 6.43
N PRO A 115 -8.44 -10.96 7.74
CA PRO A 115 -9.47 -10.35 8.57
C PRO A 115 -9.08 -8.92 8.94
N LEU A 116 -9.84 -7.94 8.46
CA LEU A 116 -9.68 -6.54 8.82
C LEU A 116 -10.87 -6.09 9.69
N PRO A 117 -10.62 -5.43 10.84
CA PRO A 117 -11.67 -5.08 11.81
C PRO A 117 -12.52 -3.88 11.39
N ALA A 118 -12.10 -3.16 10.34
CA ALA A 118 -12.77 -1.95 9.85
C ALA A 118 -12.32 -1.62 8.42
N SER A 119 -12.90 -0.59 7.79
CA SER A 119 -12.39 0.01 6.56
C SER A 119 -11.38 1.11 6.89
N GLY A 120 -10.39 1.29 6.03
CA GLY A 120 -9.29 2.24 6.18
C GLY A 120 -8.04 1.71 5.48
N SER A 121 -6.95 2.44 5.58
CA SER A 121 -5.66 1.98 5.07
C SER A 121 -4.81 1.37 6.19
N VAL A 122 -3.94 0.42 5.84
CA VAL A 122 -3.09 -0.29 6.80
C VAL A 122 -1.84 0.53 7.09
N TYR A 123 -1.42 0.58 8.36
CA TYR A 123 -0.22 1.27 8.79
C TYR A 123 0.53 0.48 9.87
N TYR A 124 1.84 0.72 9.97
CA TYR A 124 2.50 0.52 11.25
C TYR A 124 2.12 1.66 12.18
N LYS A 125 1.71 1.37 13.41
CA LYS A 125 1.25 2.35 14.39
C LYS A 125 2.29 3.46 14.66
N LYS A 126 3.58 3.12 14.60
CA LYS A 126 4.71 4.06 14.76
C LYS A 126 4.76 5.14 13.67
N ASP A 127 4.15 4.89 12.50
CA ASP A 127 4.21 5.78 11.34
C ASP A 127 3.04 6.77 11.28
N LEU A 128 2.01 6.55 12.11
CA LEU A 128 0.89 7.47 12.29
C LEU A 128 1.24 8.63 13.21
N LEU A 129 0.57 9.76 13.02
CA LEU A 129 0.64 10.87 13.96
C LEU A 129 -0.14 10.51 15.24
N PRO A 130 0.24 11.06 16.40
CA PRO A 130 -0.49 10.83 17.65
C PRO A 130 -1.97 11.26 17.60
N THR A 131 -2.30 12.18 16.71
CA THR A 131 -3.67 12.68 16.47
C THR A 131 -4.49 11.80 15.55
N ASP A 132 -3.85 10.85 14.83
CA ASP A 132 -4.55 10.01 13.87
C ASP A 132 -5.36 8.94 14.59
N ARG A 133 -6.64 8.84 14.21
CA ARG A 133 -7.48 7.73 14.65
C ARG A 133 -6.94 6.42 14.07
N ASN A 134 -6.88 5.40 14.90
CA ASN A 134 -6.47 4.08 14.45
C ASN A 134 -7.25 2.95 15.15
N ILE A 135 -7.32 1.80 14.50
CA ILE A 135 -7.91 0.57 15.02
C ILE A 135 -6.89 -0.55 14.81
N GLU A 136 -6.44 -1.18 15.89
CA GLU A 136 -5.46 -2.26 15.84
C GLU A 136 -5.99 -3.47 15.07
N ILE A 137 -5.12 -4.12 14.31
CA ILE A 137 -5.45 -5.36 13.60
C ILE A 137 -5.20 -6.53 14.57
N PRO A 138 -6.23 -7.30 14.95
CA PRO A 138 -6.08 -8.39 15.90
C PRO A 138 -5.03 -9.42 15.47
N GLY A 139 -4.16 -9.83 16.40
CA GLY A 139 -3.10 -10.81 16.15
C GLY A 139 -1.95 -10.30 15.27
N ARG A 140 -1.84 -8.98 15.07
CA ARG A 140 -0.78 -8.34 14.28
C ARG A 140 -0.21 -7.14 15.04
N ASP A 141 0.71 -7.42 15.96
CA ASP A 141 1.30 -6.39 16.81
C ASP A 141 1.94 -5.28 15.98
N GLY A 142 1.65 -4.05 16.36
CA GLY A 142 2.18 -2.86 15.70
C GLY A 142 1.51 -2.49 14.38
N LEU A 143 0.56 -3.29 13.86
CA LEU A 143 -0.24 -2.97 12.67
C LEU A 143 -1.63 -2.48 13.07
N CYS A 144 -2.10 -1.46 12.35
CA CYS A 144 -3.41 -0.87 12.55
C CYS A 144 -4.02 -0.39 11.24
N LEU A 145 -5.32 -0.14 11.26
CA LEU A 145 -6.02 0.63 10.25
C LEU A 145 -6.04 2.09 10.67
N GLY A 146 -5.81 2.98 9.73
CA GLY A 146 -5.80 4.43 9.91
C GLY A 146 -6.51 5.16 8.77
N PRO A 147 -6.18 6.44 8.53
CA PRO A 147 -6.79 7.26 7.51
C PRO A 147 -6.71 6.63 6.12
N ASP A 148 -7.80 6.68 5.36
CA ASP A 148 -7.89 6.17 3.99
C ASP A 148 -7.02 7.02 3.04
N VAL A 149 -6.10 6.36 2.30
CA VAL A 149 -5.19 7.00 1.32
C VAL A 149 -5.82 7.13 -0.06
N ALA A 150 -7.06 6.73 -0.28
CA ALA A 150 -7.69 6.84 -1.59
C ALA A 150 -7.69 8.29 -2.08
N MET A 151 -7.29 8.50 -3.34
CA MET A 151 -7.12 9.83 -3.96
C MET A 151 -8.33 10.75 -3.80
N LYS A 152 -9.54 10.20 -3.79
CA LYS A 152 -10.78 10.98 -3.60
C LYS A 152 -10.79 11.85 -2.33
N TRP A 153 -10.00 11.49 -1.32
CA TRP A 153 -9.90 12.22 -0.06
C TRP A 153 -8.82 13.31 -0.03
N TRP A 154 -7.88 13.29 -0.98
CA TRP A 154 -6.67 14.08 -0.92
C TRP A 154 -6.43 14.96 -2.15
N HIS A 155 -6.95 14.57 -3.31
CA HIS A 155 -6.79 15.30 -4.57
C HIS A 155 -7.58 16.61 -4.58
N ASP A 156 -7.21 17.57 -5.47
CA ASP A 156 -7.87 18.86 -5.65
C ASP A 156 -8.03 19.67 -4.36
N ARG A 157 -6.95 19.79 -3.57
CA ARG A 157 -6.89 20.54 -2.30
C ARG A 157 -7.84 20.00 -1.21
N ARG A 158 -8.33 18.76 -1.35
CA ARG A 158 -9.13 18.11 -0.31
C ARG A 158 -8.31 17.71 0.92
N ASP A 159 -6.99 17.63 0.76
CA ASP A 159 -6.03 17.50 1.85
C ASP A 159 -6.14 18.60 2.89
N LEU A 160 -6.55 19.82 2.47
CA LEU A 160 -6.77 20.99 3.34
C LEU A 160 -8.10 20.93 4.11
N LEU A 161 -9.01 20.02 3.77
CA LEU A 161 -10.30 19.89 4.43
C LEU A 161 -10.17 19.11 5.73
N SER A 162 -10.81 19.64 6.78
CA SER A 162 -10.97 18.92 8.05
C SER A 162 -12.13 17.92 7.94
N VAL A 163 -11.85 16.75 7.34
CA VAL A 163 -12.83 15.67 7.17
C VAL A 163 -12.30 14.40 7.85
N ASP A 164 -13.24 13.58 8.35
CA ASP A 164 -12.90 12.26 8.88
C ASP A 164 -12.57 11.31 7.73
N ARG A 165 -11.32 10.86 7.67
CA ARG A 165 -10.82 9.90 6.67
C ARG A 165 -10.78 8.46 7.18
N GLY A 166 -11.42 8.19 8.28
CA GLY A 166 -11.46 6.86 8.89
C GLY A 166 -10.36 6.67 9.96
N PRO A 167 -10.17 5.43 10.42
CA PRO A 167 -10.87 4.18 10.02
C PRO A 167 -12.33 4.14 10.47
N CYS A 168 -13.18 3.43 9.70
CA CYS A 168 -14.61 3.33 9.98
C CYS A 168 -15.03 1.87 10.21
N LYS A 169 -15.72 1.59 11.32
CA LYS A 169 -16.26 0.26 11.64
C LYS A 169 -17.55 -0.09 10.86
N CYS A 170 -18.12 0.85 10.14
CA CYS A 170 -19.34 0.61 9.36
C CYS A 170 -19.03 -0.22 8.11
N ILE A 171 -19.09 -1.53 8.24
CA ILE A 171 -19.11 -2.47 7.10
C ILE A 171 -20.58 -2.69 6.75
N SER A 172 -21.22 -1.75 6.08
CA SER A 172 -22.49 -2.01 5.41
C SER A 172 -22.25 -1.93 3.90
N LEU A 173 -22.76 -2.91 3.17
CA LEU A 173 -22.75 -2.93 1.69
C LEU A 173 -23.41 -1.65 1.09
N SER A 174 -24.21 -0.94 1.85
CA SER A 174 -24.79 0.36 1.48
C SER A 174 -23.78 1.52 1.52
N SER A 175 -22.65 1.40 2.20
CA SER A 175 -21.64 2.45 2.28
C SER A 175 -20.74 2.52 1.03
N ILE A 176 -20.83 1.55 0.13
CA ILE A 176 -20.18 1.62 -1.19
C ILE A 176 -20.84 2.68 -2.08
N LEU A 177 -22.07 3.04 -1.81
CA LEU A 177 -22.87 3.98 -2.60
C LEU A 177 -23.19 5.32 -1.89
N SER A 178 -22.89 5.48 -0.62
CA SER A 178 -23.16 6.73 0.09
C SER A 178 -21.95 7.22 0.87
N VAL A 179 -21.45 8.37 0.45
CA VAL A 179 -20.54 9.25 1.18
C VAL A 179 -21.23 9.75 2.45
N ASN A 180 -21.31 8.95 3.50
CA ASN A 180 -21.80 9.44 4.79
C ASN A 180 -21.22 8.63 5.95
N CYS A 181 -19.93 8.81 6.23
CA CYS A 181 -19.39 8.63 7.57
C CYS A 181 -19.60 9.90 8.43
N GLN A 182 -20.63 10.69 8.14
CA GLN A 182 -21.03 11.83 8.96
C GLN A 182 -22.17 11.40 9.88
N ASN A 183 -21.91 11.56 11.17
CA ASN A 183 -22.82 11.46 12.32
C ASN A 183 -22.83 10.14 13.10
N SER A 184 -21.79 9.94 13.87
CA SER A 184 -21.97 9.44 15.23
C SER A 184 -21.42 10.45 16.25
N ARG A 185 -21.90 11.70 16.19
CA ARG A 185 -21.90 12.57 17.37
C ARG A 185 -23.15 12.20 18.17
N GLN A 186 -22.97 11.44 19.24
CA GLN A 186 -23.97 11.44 20.31
C GLN A 186 -23.97 12.83 20.96
N PRO A 187 -25.13 13.44 21.16
CA PRO A 187 -25.24 14.59 22.04
C PRO A 187 -25.13 14.10 23.48
N GLN A 188 -24.43 14.87 24.29
CA GLN A 188 -24.61 14.84 25.75
C GLN A 188 -25.97 15.41 26.09
#